data_ee43eea3e60e31c8718512b1925c4317
#
_entry.id   ee43eea3e60e31c8718512b1925c4317
#
_cell.length_a   1.000
_cell.length_b   1.000
_cell.length_c   1.000
_cell.angle_alpha   90.00
_cell.angle_beta   90.00
_cell.angle_gamma   90.00
#
_symmetry.space_group_name_H-M   'P 1'
#
loop_
_entity.id
_entity.type
_entity.pdbx_description
1 polymer ?
#
loop_
_entity_poly.entity_id
_entity_poly.type
_entity_poly.pdbx_seq_one_letter_code
_entity_poly.pdbx_strand_id
1 'polypeptide(L)'
;MITRRLAAAAMAAALSACGGGGGSGTSLTPPTGGNTGGATVPVAFATNWNTGSISSGTKKPDYVPPTARSVSVAVNGGTPQYLNAPASSITIDAPVGTDTFAFQTYDAQNGQGNVLSRATVSQSIVAGTANTVTAVLNGVVASVALSLSNASPNAGVPATVNVNVAARDADGNTIVGPGDYSTPLHLAISDSTSSGTLALSTNTLPNDATTATLTYNGGTLNSGLPGGPTATVVASATGISTVSTAFTPRPTIYQFSIPTPANKPRYIAAGSDGNMWFTEATPGNAIGRITPAGVVTEFPVPTANAVPDHIIAAGDGNLWFTESGSTANKIAKATTTGTITEFSTLFAPPPPDQPIGLVDRGDGNIWYVAYGSSRTGFTSYNGSLAGETSIPTAAAGPFDIAAGSDNNLYYTETNADKIGRIHDLFSAQSEIALTAGTQPRDIVRGPDGNLWFTEYTRGNIGRLSPNSFSVTGEFPTLTPLSGPWSLTVGQDNAIWFTEQGSTGSTVDKIGRITTGGTVSEYPSPVTGLLMQGIATAPDGSLWFAEPGAGANPGRIGKLVY
;
A
#
# COMPACT_ATOMS: atom_id res chain seq x y z
N MET A 1 17.14 -9.40 30.44
CA MET A 1 18.18 -8.39 30.74
C MET A 1 19.51 -9.09 30.79
N ILE A 2 20.26 -9.12 29.73
CA ILE A 2 21.65 -9.58 29.70
C ILE A 2 22.41 -8.47 29.00
N THR A 3 23.06 -7.64 29.80
CA THR A 3 24.00 -6.61 29.38
C THR A 3 25.22 -7.30 28.77
N ARG A 4 25.30 -7.41 27.44
CA ARG A 4 26.53 -7.82 26.77
C ARG A 4 27.38 -6.56 26.56
N ARG A 5 28.50 -6.47 27.29
CA ARG A 5 29.60 -5.54 26.97
C ARG A 5 30.27 -6.05 25.70
N LEU A 6 30.13 -5.29 24.61
CA LEU A 6 30.92 -5.50 23.40
C LEU A 6 32.33 -4.97 23.64
N ALA A 7 33.32 -5.83 23.43
CA ALA A 7 34.73 -5.46 23.48
C ALA A 7 35.10 -4.94 22.07
N ALA A 8 35.61 -3.70 22.00
CA ALA A 8 36.10 -3.11 20.76
C ALA A 8 37.45 -3.69 20.35
N ALA A 9 37.70 -3.86 19.06
CA ALA A 9 39.02 -4.13 18.55
C ALA A 9 39.96 -2.99 18.86
N ALA A 10 40.89 -3.25 19.67
CA ALA A 10 41.97 -2.31 19.98
C ALA A 10 43.21 -2.66 19.19
N MET A 11 43.71 -1.77 18.36
CA MET A 11 45.10 -1.77 18.00
C MET A 11 45.87 -1.18 19.17
N ALA A 12 46.62 -2.03 19.91
CA ALA A 12 47.42 -1.59 21.03
C ALA A 12 48.84 -1.24 20.57
N ALA A 13 49.28 -0.01 20.89
CA ALA A 13 50.67 0.40 20.69
C ALA A 13 51.40 0.25 22.02
N ALA A 14 52.44 -0.58 22.07
CA ALA A 14 53.31 -0.77 23.22
C ALA A 14 54.72 -0.24 22.95
N LEU A 15 55.24 0.62 23.82
CA LEU A 15 56.59 1.14 23.73
C LEU A 15 57.59 0.13 24.36
N SER A 16 58.55 -0.29 23.58
CA SER A 16 59.75 -0.97 24.12
C SER A 16 60.88 0.06 24.22
N ALA A 17 61.12 0.57 25.42
CA ALA A 17 62.28 1.44 25.67
C ALA A 17 63.51 0.56 25.87
N CYS A 18 64.46 0.65 24.94
CA CYS A 18 65.81 0.17 25.20
C CYS A 18 66.68 1.38 25.52
N GLY A 19 67.16 1.46 26.77
CA GLY A 19 68.05 2.51 27.24
C GLY A 19 69.50 2.28 26.84
N GLY A 20 70.22 3.33 26.65
CA GLY A 20 71.68 3.23 26.54
C GLY A 20 72.39 4.54 26.24
N GLY A 21 72.99 5.15 27.26
CA GLY A 21 74.29 5.70 27.22
C GLY A 21 74.53 7.11 26.72
N GLY A 22 74.95 7.93 27.66
CA GLY A 22 75.30 9.32 27.67
C GLY A 22 76.45 9.78 26.77
N GLY A 23 76.60 11.11 26.67
CA GLY A 23 77.69 11.83 26.06
C GLY A 23 77.43 13.31 25.97
N SER A 24 78.14 14.04 26.77
CA SER A 24 78.17 15.49 26.98
C SER A 24 78.67 16.29 25.74
N GLY A 25 78.14 17.48 25.57
CA GLY A 25 79.03 18.55 25.05
C GLY A 25 78.48 19.52 24.00
N THR A 26 78.28 20.72 24.43
CA THR A 26 78.53 22.05 23.77
C THR A 26 77.48 22.60 22.82
N SER A 27 77.01 23.76 23.30
CA SER A 27 76.27 24.84 22.63
C SER A 27 76.90 25.31 21.29
N LEU A 28 76.02 25.49 20.28
CA LEU A 28 76.19 26.52 19.23
C LEU A 28 74.84 27.00 18.72
N THR A 29 74.77 28.32 18.53
CA THR A 29 73.65 29.15 18.11
C THR A 29 73.14 28.86 16.69
N PRO A 30 71.85 29.22 16.35
CA PRO A 30 71.13 28.71 15.24
C PRO A 30 71.42 29.38 13.87
N PRO A 31 71.23 28.71 12.77
CA PRO A 31 70.85 29.31 11.51
C PRO A 31 69.34 29.16 11.29
N THR A 32 68.77 30.26 10.87
CA THR A 32 67.37 30.43 10.41
C THR A 32 67.08 29.56 9.19
N GLY A 33 65.96 28.87 9.23
CA GLY A 33 65.31 28.42 8.00
C GLY A 33 65.38 26.89 7.76
N GLY A 34 64.29 26.18 7.93
CA GLY A 34 64.08 24.86 7.35
C GLY A 34 63.70 23.78 8.38
N ASN A 35 62.52 23.35 8.32
CA ASN A 35 61.96 22.07 8.75
C ASN A 35 62.43 21.54 10.14
N THR A 36 61.73 21.93 11.18
CA THR A 36 61.90 21.35 12.52
C THR A 36 61.48 19.88 12.51
N GLY A 37 62.39 18.98 12.25
CA GLY A 37 62.27 17.57 12.58
C GLY A 37 62.13 17.45 14.10
N GLY A 38 60.93 17.48 14.63
CA GLY A 38 60.65 17.16 16.03
C GLY A 38 61.16 15.75 16.35
N ALA A 39 61.57 15.53 17.63
CA ALA A 39 61.96 14.18 18.08
C ALA A 39 60.83 13.21 17.77
N THR A 40 61.14 12.13 17.10
CA THR A 40 60.19 11.05 16.84
C THR A 40 60.32 9.96 17.92
N VAL A 41 59.25 9.29 18.18
CA VAL A 41 59.17 8.18 19.15
C VAL A 41 58.61 6.95 18.46
N PRO A 42 59.22 5.79 18.60
CA PRO A 42 58.65 4.55 18.07
C PRO A 42 57.32 4.21 18.77
N VAL A 43 56.28 4.01 17.98
CA VAL A 43 54.94 3.60 18.41
C VAL A 43 54.68 2.23 17.81
N ALA A 44 54.43 1.21 18.66
CA ALA A 44 54.13 -0.13 18.21
C ALA A 44 52.61 -0.28 18.03
N PHE A 45 52.20 -0.80 16.87
CA PHE A 45 50.82 -1.13 16.54
C PHE A 45 50.71 -2.65 16.47
N ALA A 46 49.63 -3.19 17.11
CA ALA A 46 49.31 -4.60 17.03
C ALA A 46 47.91 -4.80 16.47
N THR A 47 47.74 -5.86 15.69
CA THR A 47 46.45 -6.29 15.20
C THR A 47 46.24 -7.77 15.48
N ASN A 48 45.01 -8.16 15.73
CA ASN A 48 44.65 -9.57 15.89
C ASN A 48 43.99 -10.04 14.60
N TRP A 49 44.75 -10.76 13.76
CA TRP A 49 44.21 -11.40 12.57
C TRP A 49 43.35 -12.58 12.98
N ASN A 50 42.09 -12.52 12.67
CA ASN A 50 41.17 -13.56 13.08
C ASN A 50 41.28 -14.78 12.16
N THR A 51 42.08 -15.76 12.58
CA THR A 51 42.32 -17.02 11.85
C THR A 51 41.39 -18.17 12.24
N GLY A 52 40.32 -17.91 13.02
CA GLY A 52 39.45 -18.98 13.54
C GLY A 52 38.16 -19.13 12.72
N SER A 53 37.81 -20.37 12.41
CA SER A 53 36.52 -20.77 11.87
C SER A 53 35.36 -20.20 12.69
N ILE A 54 34.41 -19.57 12.02
CA ILE A 54 33.20 -18.99 12.61
C ILE A 54 32.29 -20.15 12.99
N SER A 55 32.11 -20.43 14.27
CA SER A 55 30.92 -21.14 14.74
C SER A 55 29.73 -20.15 14.63
N SER A 56 28.66 -20.57 13.97
CA SER A 56 27.45 -19.80 13.76
C SER A 56 26.94 -19.17 15.07
N GLY A 57 26.82 -17.85 15.12
CA GLY A 57 26.00 -17.19 16.13
C GLY A 57 26.62 -16.11 17.00
N THR A 58 27.92 -15.81 16.93
CA THR A 58 28.53 -14.72 17.71
C THR A 58 29.08 -13.64 16.81
N LYS A 59 28.46 -12.44 16.87
CA LYS A 59 29.01 -11.22 16.29
C LYS A 59 30.37 -10.94 16.95
N LYS A 60 31.44 -10.83 16.16
CA LYS A 60 32.76 -10.47 16.66
C LYS A 60 32.90 -8.97 16.81
N PRO A 61 33.57 -8.49 17.88
CA PRO A 61 33.63 -7.08 18.18
C PRO A 61 34.71 -6.31 17.41
N ASP A 62 35.48 -6.93 16.51
CA ASP A 62 36.65 -6.34 15.90
C ASP A 62 36.44 -6.22 14.38
N TYR A 63 36.49 -4.97 13.89
CA TYR A 63 36.30 -4.74 12.49
C TYR A 63 37.58 -4.86 11.65
N VAL A 64 38.38 -5.89 11.94
CA VAL A 64 39.27 -6.44 10.91
C VAL A 64 38.47 -7.52 10.18
N PRO A 65 37.99 -7.28 8.96
CA PRO A 65 37.25 -8.27 8.20
C PRO A 65 38.01 -9.59 8.11
N PRO A 66 37.36 -10.73 8.11
CA PRO A 66 38.04 -12.03 8.09
C PRO A 66 38.86 -12.25 6.81
N THR A 67 38.59 -11.52 5.76
CA THR A 67 39.33 -11.53 4.50
C THR A 67 40.50 -10.54 4.46
N ALA A 68 40.65 -9.67 5.46
CA ALA A 68 41.73 -8.71 5.50
C ALA A 68 43.12 -9.42 5.50
N ARG A 69 44.00 -8.89 4.67
CA ARG A 69 45.37 -9.41 4.47
C ARG A 69 46.47 -8.40 4.83
N SER A 70 46.12 -7.11 4.85
CA SER A 70 47.03 -6.07 5.35
C SER A 70 46.29 -4.94 6.04
N VAL A 71 47.02 -4.24 6.93
CA VAL A 71 46.60 -2.97 7.55
C VAL A 71 47.64 -1.94 7.20
N SER A 72 47.23 -0.75 6.74
CA SER A 72 48.10 0.41 6.64
C SER A 72 47.95 1.31 7.86
N VAL A 73 49.03 1.94 8.26
CA VAL A 73 49.07 3.03 9.24
C VAL A 73 49.82 4.20 8.61
N ALA A 74 49.18 5.36 8.56
CA ALA A 74 49.82 6.62 8.13
C ALA A 74 49.75 7.62 9.28
N VAL A 75 50.86 8.30 9.56
CA VAL A 75 50.98 9.34 10.59
C VAL A 75 50.98 10.70 9.89
N ASN A 76 50.09 11.61 10.31
CA ASN A 76 49.98 12.99 9.81
C ASN A 76 49.86 13.09 8.30
N GLY A 77 49.18 12.14 7.65
CA GLY A 77 49.05 12.08 6.19
C GLY A 77 50.33 11.70 5.45
N GLY A 78 51.35 11.20 6.14
CA GLY A 78 52.60 10.69 5.57
C GLY A 78 52.41 9.39 4.78
N THR A 79 53.52 8.83 4.27
CA THR A 79 53.48 7.56 3.51
C THR A 79 53.00 6.42 4.40
N PRO A 80 51.96 5.67 4.01
CA PRO A 80 51.48 4.53 4.78
C PRO A 80 52.53 3.44 4.93
N GLN A 81 52.61 2.84 6.09
CA GLN A 81 53.36 1.63 6.35
C GLN A 81 52.39 0.45 6.53
N TYR A 82 52.79 -0.75 6.13
CA TYR A 82 51.91 -1.89 6.03
C TYR A 82 52.31 -3.01 6.97
N LEU A 83 51.33 -3.48 7.72
CA LEU A 83 51.41 -4.72 8.47
C LEU A 83 50.63 -5.78 7.67
N ASN A 84 51.35 -6.80 7.22
CA ASN A 84 50.75 -7.89 6.44
C ASN A 84 50.51 -9.13 7.30
N ALA A 85 49.34 -9.80 7.10
CA ALA A 85 49.08 -11.07 7.73
C ALA A 85 50.10 -12.13 7.28
N PRO A 86 50.62 -13.01 8.18
CA PRO A 86 50.19 -13.23 9.55
C PRO A 86 50.92 -12.42 10.63
N ALA A 87 51.82 -11.47 10.25
CA ALA A 87 52.52 -10.65 11.24
C ALA A 87 51.49 -9.85 12.09
N SER A 88 51.71 -9.79 13.41
CA SER A 88 50.77 -9.22 14.36
C SER A 88 51.11 -7.84 14.88
N SER A 89 52.28 -7.29 14.52
CA SER A 89 52.69 -5.95 14.97
C SER A 89 53.62 -5.26 13.99
N ILE A 90 53.62 -3.92 14.01
CA ILE A 90 54.51 -3.04 13.29
C ILE A 90 54.86 -1.86 14.21
N THR A 91 56.07 -1.34 14.09
CA THR A 91 56.50 -0.11 14.81
C THR A 91 56.72 0.99 13.81
N ILE A 92 56.16 2.17 14.10
CA ILE A 92 56.22 3.36 13.25
C ILE A 92 56.67 4.55 14.08
N ASP A 93 57.59 5.33 13.57
CA ASP A 93 58.07 6.55 14.22
C ASP A 93 57.01 7.67 14.09
N ALA A 94 56.55 8.22 15.22
CA ALA A 94 55.64 9.33 15.28
C ALA A 94 56.28 10.54 15.96
N PRO A 95 56.06 11.80 15.52
CA PRO A 95 56.54 13.01 16.19
C PRO A 95 56.04 13.11 17.62
N VAL A 96 56.80 13.79 18.48
CA VAL A 96 56.30 14.15 19.82
C VAL A 96 55.30 15.29 19.69
N GLY A 97 54.08 15.09 20.19
CA GLY A 97 52.99 16.05 20.07
C GLY A 97 51.67 15.35 19.73
N THR A 98 50.70 16.10 19.28
CA THR A 98 49.42 15.55 18.86
C THR A 98 49.51 15.15 17.39
N ASP A 99 49.39 13.85 17.15
CA ASP A 99 49.47 13.27 15.81
C ASP A 99 48.12 12.65 15.39
N THR A 100 47.93 12.62 14.07
CA THR A 100 46.78 11.95 13.46
C THR A 100 47.24 10.64 12.85
N PHE A 101 46.61 9.55 13.26
CA PHE A 101 46.83 8.18 12.77
C PHE A 101 45.68 7.77 11.88
N ALA A 102 45.96 7.49 10.61
CA ALA A 102 44.98 6.95 9.66
C ALA A 102 45.23 5.47 9.43
N PHE A 103 44.19 4.66 9.61
CA PHE A 103 44.22 3.21 9.45
C PHE A 103 43.30 2.77 8.33
N GLN A 104 43.75 1.77 7.55
CA GLN A 104 42.92 1.11 6.53
C GLN A 104 43.25 -0.39 6.50
N THR A 105 42.25 -1.23 6.36
CA THR A 105 42.42 -2.68 6.11
C THR A 105 42.14 -3.00 4.65
N TYR A 106 42.86 -3.99 4.11
CA TYR A 106 42.78 -4.39 2.70
C TYR A 106 42.64 -5.92 2.59
N ASP A 107 42.01 -6.36 1.49
CA ASP A 107 41.84 -7.79 1.17
C ASP A 107 43.08 -8.44 0.55
N ALA A 108 44.12 -7.65 0.23
CA ALA A 108 45.42 -8.12 -0.27
C ALA A 108 46.56 -7.56 0.57
N GLN A 109 47.78 -8.11 0.39
CA GLN A 109 48.99 -7.65 1.09
C GLN A 109 49.48 -6.29 0.54
N ASN A 110 50.26 -5.60 1.37
CA ASN A 110 50.92 -4.31 1.02
C ASN A 110 49.95 -3.20 0.57
N GLY A 111 48.72 -3.20 1.13
CA GLY A 111 47.74 -2.18 0.80
C GLY A 111 47.17 -2.28 -0.62
N GLN A 112 47.34 -3.42 -1.26
CA GLN A 112 46.72 -3.69 -2.54
C GLN A 112 45.27 -4.20 -2.35
N GLY A 113 44.47 -4.18 -3.44
CA GLY A 113 43.09 -4.63 -3.43
C GLY A 113 42.11 -3.61 -2.86
N ASN A 114 41.02 -4.09 -2.31
CA ASN A 114 39.91 -3.27 -1.82
C ASN A 114 40.15 -2.82 -0.38
N VAL A 115 39.73 -1.57 -0.08
CA VAL A 115 39.68 -1.10 1.30
C VAL A 115 38.42 -1.63 1.97
N LEU A 116 38.58 -2.42 3.02
CA LEU A 116 37.46 -3.07 3.75
C LEU A 116 36.99 -2.26 4.95
N SER A 117 37.91 -1.56 5.64
CA SER A 117 37.58 -0.68 6.77
C SER A 117 38.59 0.45 6.93
N ARG A 118 38.20 1.50 7.64
CA ARG A 118 39.08 2.66 7.89
C ARG A 118 38.79 3.31 9.24
N ALA A 119 39.83 3.98 9.78
CA ALA A 119 39.67 4.86 10.95
C ALA A 119 40.71 6.00 10.87
N THR A 120 40.40 7.09 11.55
CA THR A 120 41.34 8.17 11.82
C THR A 120 41.20 8.55 13.31
N VAL A 121 42.35 8.60 14.00
CA VAL A 121 42.43 8.89 15.43
C VAL A 121 43.48 9.94 15.66
N SER A 122 43.18 10.92 16.50
CA SER A 122 44.19 11.91 16.98
C SER A 122 44.64 11.48 18.37
N GLN A 123 45.97 11.38 18.56
CA GLN A 123 46.56 10.93 19.83
C GLN A 123 47.79 11.78 20.15
N SER A 124 47.94 12.16 21.41
CA SER A 124 49.13 12.83 21.89
C SER A 124 50.24 11.82 22.15
N ILE A 125 51.41 12.03 21.53
CA ILE A 125 52.59 11.19 21.66
C ILE A 125 53.61 11.91 22.56
N VAL A 126 54.03 11.23 23.63
CA VAL A 126 54.88 11.79 24.68
C VAL A 126 56.20 10.99 24.72
N ALA A 127 57.30 11.72 24.69
CA ALA A 127 58.65 11.12 24.78
C ALA A 127 58.86 10.43 26.15
N GLY A 128 59.52 9.29 26.11
CA GLY A 128 59.90 8.53 27.33
C GLY A 128 58.74 7.83 28.02
N THR A 129 57.55 7.76 27.40
CA THR A 129 56.37 7.04 27.90
C THR A 129 55.90 6.02 26.88
N ALA A 130 55.19 5.01 27.35
CA ALA A 130 54.46 4.11 26.47
C ALA A 130 53.25 4.85 25.90
N ASN A 131 53.17 4.98 24.58
CA ASN A 131 52.02 5.58 23.90
C ASN A 131 51.11 4.47 23.37
N THR A 132 49.81 4.59 23.65
CA THR A 132 48.76 3.69 23.16
C THR A 132 47.85 4.43 22.23
N VAL A 133 47.68 3.93 21.01
CA VAL A 133 46.71 4.39 20.05
C VAL A 133 45.65 3.30 19.85
N THR A 134 44.40 3.64 20.12
CA THR A 134 43.27 2.75 19.91
C THR A 134 42.39 3.32 18.81
N ALA A 135 42.07 2.50 17.81
CA ALA A 135 41.20 2.87 16.71
C ALA A 135 39.99 1.94 16.60
N VAL A 136 38.84 2.51 16.38
CA VAL A 136 37.64 1.77 15.96
C VAL A 136 37.54 1.94 14.45
N LEU A 137 37.61 0.82 13.72
CA LEU A 137 37.60 0.81 12.27
C LEU A 137 36.16 0.86 11.77
N ASN A 138 35.85 1.79 10.90
CA ASN A 138 34.56 1.92 10.24
C ASN A 138 34.56 1.09 8.96
N GLY A 139 33.57 0.22 8.79
CA GLY A 139 33.47 -0.63 7.59
C GLY A 139 33.16 0.19 6.33
N VAL A 140 33.88 -0.10 5.23
CA VAL A 140 33.61 0.50 3.92
C VAL A 140 32.50 -0.29 3.24
N VAL A 141 31.33 0.33 3.11
CA VAL A 141 30.17 -0.31 2.46
C VAL A 141 30.41 -0.39 0.95
N ALA A 142 30.30 -1.59 0.39
CA ALA A 142 30.36 -1.86 -1.04
C ALA A 142 29.01 -2.34 -1.59
N SER A 143 28.20 -2.97 -0.75
CA SER A 143 26.84 -3.38 -1.11
C SER A 143 25.93 -3.44 0.11
N VAL A 144 24.62 -3.48 -0.14
CA VAL A 144 23.59 -3.54 0.89
C VAL A 144 22.62 -4.67 0.55
N ALA A 145 22.25 -5.46 1.56
CA ALA A 145 21.10 -6.37 1.49
C ALA A 145 19.95 -5.81 2.32
N LEU A 146 18.72 -5.88 1.80
CA LEU A 146 17.51 -5.35 2.42
C LEU A 146 16.41 -6.40 2.42
N SER A 147 15.76 -6.59 3.56
CA SER A 147 14.57 -7.45 3.67
C SER A 147 13.64 -6.96 4.78
N LEU A 148 12.38 -7.36 4.71
CA LEU A 148 11.37 -7.10 5.73
C LEU A 148 11.07 -8.39 6.50
N SER A 149 10.85 -8.30 7.81
CA SER A 149 10.46 -9.46 8.63
C SER A 149 9.08 -10.00 8.27
N ASN A 150 8.22 -9.13 7.76
CA ASN A 150 6.93 -9.48 7.15
C ASN A 150 6.62 -8.46 6.04
N ALA A 151 6.76 -8.88 4.79
CA ALA A 151 6.51 -8.02 3.63
C ALA A 151 5.02 -7.97 3.24
N SER A 152 4.17 -8.81 3.82
CA SER A 152 2.76 -8.97 3.43
C SER A 152 1.86 -9.18 4.65
N PRO A 153 1.72 -8.19 5.56
CA PRO A 153 0.73 -8.27 6.64
C PRO A 153 -0.69 -8.22 6.09
N ASN A 154 -1.68 -8.54 6.91
CA ASN A 154 -3.07 -8.39 6.52
C ASN A 154 -3.45 -6.91 6.41
N ALA A 155 -4.07 -6.51 5.31
CA ALA A 155 -4.65 -5.19 5.15
C ALA A 155 -5.77 -4.97 6.18
N GLY A 156 -5.91 -3.74 6.67
CA GLY A 156 -6.87 -3.42 7.73
C GLY A 156 -6.34 -3.65 9.16
N VAL A 157 -5.17 -4.30 9.32
CA VAL A 157 -4.56 -4.56 10.63
C VAL A 157 -3.25 -3.78 10.76
N PRO A 158 -3.12 -2.88 11.73
CA PRO A 158 -1.85 -2.22 12.01
C PRO A 158 -0.73 -3.23 12.28
N ALA A 159 0.46 -2.98 11.74
CA ALA A 159 1.60 -3.86 11.90
C ALA A 159 2.91 -3.08 12.03
N THR A 160 3.83 -3.59 12.84
CA THR A 160 5.21 -3.11 12.89
C THR A 160 6.12 -4.19 12.34
N VAL A 161 6.87 -3.84 11.30
CA VAL A 161 7.72 -4.76 10.54
C VAL A 161 9.17 -4.34 10.71
N ASN A 162 10.06 -5.27 11.08
CA ASN A 162 11.49 -4.96 11.14
C ASN A 162 12.05 -4.81 9.72
N VAL A 163 12.79 -3.73 9.52
CA VAL A 163 13.57 -3.48 8.30
C VAL A 163 14.97 -4.02 8.55
N ASN A 164 15.27 -5.18 7.97
CA ASN A 164 16.56 -5.83 8.13
C ASN A 164 17.50 -5.34 7.03
N VAL A 165 18.55 -4.65 7.45
CA VAL A 165 19.57 -4.11 6.56
C VAL A 165 20.92 -4.73 6.93
N ALA A 166 21.63 -5.26 5.94
CA ALA A 166 22.99 -5.76 6.10
C ALA A 166 23.90 -5.05 5.11
N ALA A 167 24.76 -4.18 5.63
CA ALA A 167 25.86 -3.59 4.87
C ALA A 167 26.98 -4.61 4.68
N ARG A 168 27.57 -4.66 3.49
CA ARG A 168 28.67 -5.57 3.16
C ARG A 168 29.86 -4.82 2.60
N ASP A 169 31.04 -5.27 2.92
CA ASP A 169 32.28 -4.80 2.32
C ASP A 169 32.49 -5.36 0.89
N ALA A 170 33.62 -5.00 0.25
CA ALA A 170 33.91 -5.42 -1.12
C ALA A 170 34.06 -6.93 -1.29
N ASP A 171 34.39 -7.66 -0.23
CA ASP A 171 34.51 -9.12 -0.21
C ASP A 171 33.21 -9.83 0.18
N GLY A 172 32.14 -9.05 0.40
CA GLY A 172 30.83 -9.57 0.78
C GLY A 172 30.66 -9.90 2.26
N ASN A 173 31.65 -9.58 3.13
CA ASN A 173 31.49 -9.76 4.57
C ASN A 173 30.48 -8.78 5.13
N THR A 174 29.60 -9.23 6.02
CA THR A 174 28.66 -8.31 6.70
C THR A 174 29.44 -7.42 7.66
N ILE A 175 29.24 -6.10 7.50
CA ILE A 175 29.85 -5.09 8.36
C ILE A 175 29.10 -5.09 9.70
N VAL A 176 29.80 -5.47 10.77
CA VAL A 176 29.29 -5.50 12.15
C VAL A 176 30.34 -4.88 13.06
N GLY A 177 29.93 -4.26 14.14
CA GLY A 177 30.91 -3.81 15.12
C GLY A 177 30.54 -2.47 15.76
N PRO A 178 31.42 -1.96 16.64
CA PRO A 178 31.15 -0.74 17.39
C PRO A 178 31.34 0.54 16.57
N GLY A 179 31.94 0.44 15.37
CA GLY A 179 32.17 1.58 14.49
C GLY A 179 30.98 1.91 13.60
N ASP A 180 30.97 3.12 13.08
CA ASP A 180 29.99 3.54 12.09
C ASP A 180 30.35 2.99 10.70
N TYR A 181 29.39 2.99 9.79
CA TYR A 181 29.69 2.81 8.38
C TYR A 181 30.50 4.01 7.86
N SER A 182 31.43 3.78 6.95
CA SER A 182 32.17 4.88 6.31
C SER A 182 31.26 5.88 5.58
N THR A 183 30.07 5.42 5.24
CA THR A 183 28.99 6.21 4.64
C THR A 183 27.68 5.70 5.25
N PRO A 184 26.89 6.53 5.91
CA PRO A 184 25.59 6.11 6.47
C PRO A 184 24.66 5.56 5.40
N LEU A 185 23.85 4.58 5.76
CA LEU A 185 22.80 4.08 4.89
C LEU A 185 21.54 4.92 5.08
N HIS A 186 20.87 5.21 3.99
CA HIS A 186 19.61 5.94 3.99
C HIS A 186 18.47 5.02 3.59
N LEU A 187 17.37 5.07 4.36
CA LEU A 187 16.12 4.38 4.09
C LEU A 187 15.08 5.36 3.59
N ALA A 188 14.30 4.94 2.61
CA ALA A 188 13.16 5.69 2.10
C ALA A 188 11.99 4.75 1.81
N ILE A 189 10.78 5.30 1.82
CA ILE A 189 9.59 4.63 1.32
C ILE A 189 9.25 5.29 -0.02
N SER A 190 9.17 4.48 -1.06
CA SER A 190 8.59 4.88 -2.35
C SER A 190 7.12 4.47 -2.32
N ASP A 191 6.30 5.28 -1.67
CA ASP A 191 4.85 5.17 -1.68
C ASP A 191 4.29 6.40 -2.38
N SER A 192 3.38 6.21 -3.33
CA SER A 192 2.73 7.30 -4.05
C SER A 192 1.66 8.01 -3.21
N THR A 193 1.44 7.57 -1.97
CA THR A 193 0.43 8.16 -1.09
C THR A 193 1.05 9.10 -0.06
N SER A 194 0.55 10.32 -0.03
CA SER A 194 0.75 11.28 1.06
C SER A 194 -0.07 10.94 2.32
N SER A 195 -0.58 9.72 2.46
CA SER A 195 -1.63 9.37 3.43
C SER A 195 -1.12 8.99 4.83
N GLY A 196 0.20 8.90 5.06
CA GLY A 196 0.74 8.47 6.34
C GLY A 196 0.43 7.00 6.68
N THR A 197 0.10 6.18 5.70
CA THR A 197 -0.20 4.75 5.88
C THR A 197 1.04 3.96 6.30
N LEU A 198 2.22 4.38 5.84
CA LEU A 198 3.52 3.81 6.19
C LEU A 198 4.44 4.86 6.80
N ALA A 199 5.20 4.46 7.81
CA ALA A 199 6.22 5.30 8.42
C ALA A 199 7.45 4.48 8.83
N LEU A 200 8.66 5.00 8.57
CA LEU A 200 9.91 4.47 9.07
C LEU A 200 10.23 5.08 10.44
N SER A 201 10.72 4.27 11.38
CA SER A 201 11.19 4.76 12.69
C SER A 201 12.46 5.61 12.58
N THR A 202 13.28 5.38 11.56
CA THR A 202 14.45 6.17 11.18
C THR A 202 14.69 6.06 9.69
N ASN A 203 15.26 7.12 9.11
CA ASN A 203 15.68 7.15 7.70
C ASN A 203 17.20 7.08 7.52
N THR A 204 17.95 6.96 8.61
CA THR A 204 19.41 6.92 8.57
C THR A 204 19.95 5.85 9.52
N LEU A 205 20.80 4.99 9.00
CA LEU A 205 21.49 3.93 9.73
C LEU A 205 23.00 4.21 9.69
N PRO A 206 23.57 4.80 10.74
CA PRO A 206 25.00 5.08 10.80
C PRO A 206 25.84 3.81 11.00
N ASN A 207 25.27 2.78 11.60
CA ASN A 207 25.95 1.51 11.93
C ASN A 207 24.97 0.35 12.01
N ASP A 208 25.48 -0.85 12.25
CA ASP A 208 24.70 -2.09 12.36
C ASP A 208 23.88 -2.20 13.65
N ALA A 209 24.20 -1.43 14.68
CA ALA A 209 23.44 -1.39 15.94
C ALA A 209 22.15 -0.58 15.82
N THR A 210 22.06 0.31 14.84
CA THR A 210 20.85 1.11 14.58
C THR A 210 19.82 0.24 13.85
N THR A 211 18.67 0.04 14.48
CA THR A 211 17.56 -0.74 13.91
C THR A 211 16.48 0.18 13.35
N ALA A 212 15.85 -0.24 12.27
CA ALA A 212 14.70 0.44 11.68
C ALA A 212 13.48 -0.46 11.68
N THR A 213 12.31 0.16 11.89
CA THR A 213 11.03 -0.51 11.72
C THR A 213 10.16 0.28 10.73
N LEU A 214 9.34 -0.45 10.00
CA LEU A 214 8.28 0.06 9.16
C LEU A 214 6.96 -0.13 9.91
N THR A 215 6.27 0.95 10.22
CA THR A 215 4.94 0.93 10.81
C THR A 215 3.90 1.07 9.70
N TYR A 216 2.97 0.13 9.64
CA TYR A 216 1.80 0.13 8.78
C TYR A 216 0.56 0.38 9.65
N ASN A 217 -0.27 1.36 9.32
CA ASN A 217 -1.45 1.74 10.11
C ASN A 217 -2.71 0.91 9.80
N GLY A 218 -2.62 -0.03 8.86
CA GLY A 218 -3.76 -0.84 8.41
C GLY A 218 -4.56 -0.23 7.25
N GLY A 219 -4.25 0.98 6.82
CA GLY A 219 -4.94 1.64 5.70
C GLY A 219 -4.64 1.02 4.34
N THR A 220 -5.42 1.40 3.33
CA THR A 220 -5.16 1.04 1.94
C THR A 220 -3.91 1.74 1.42
N LEU A 221 -3.09 1.01 0.66
CA LEU A 221 -1.98 1.60 -0.08
C LEU A 221 -2.45 1.96 -1.48
N ASN A 222 -2.42 3.23 -1.81
CA ASN A 222 -2.80 3.69 -3.14
C ASN A 222 -1.54 3.80 -4.01
N SER A 223 -1.13 2.76 -4.67
CA SER A 223 0.13 2.73 -5.41
C SER A 223 0.08 3.37 -6.80
N GLY A 224 -1.10 3.73 -7.31
CA GLY A 224 -1.23 4.30 -8.68
C GLY A 224 -0.59 3.45 -9.79
N LEU A 225 -0.12 2.26 -9.49
CA LEU A 225 0.58 1.37 -10.42
C LEU A 225 -0.33 0.22 -10.88
N PRO A 226 -0.24 -0.20 -12.14
CA PRO A 226 -0.92 -1.40 -12.62
C PRO A 226 -0.34 -2.63 -11.90
N GLY A 227 -1.12 -3.26 -11.02
CA GLY A 227 -0.67 -4.50 -10.36
C GLY A 227 -1.06 -4.65 -8.89
N GLY A 228 -1.61 -3.62 -8.25
CA GLY A 228 -2.08 -3.68 -6.87
C GLY A 228 -1.33 -2.75 -5.91
N PRO A 229 -1.76 -2.66 -4.67
CA PRO A 229 -1.23 -1.73 -3.67
C PRO A 229 0.11 -2.22 -3.13
N THR A 230 1.20 -1.75 -3.71
CA THR A 230 2.55 -2.04 -3.24
C THR A 230 3.30 -0.77 -2.91
N ALA A 231 3.93 -0.74 -1.75
CA ALA A 231 4.96 0.22 -1.45
C ALA A 231 6.34 -0.43 -1.60
N THR A 232 7.37 0.38 -1.77
CA THR A 232 8.73 -0.11 -1.86
C THR A 232 9.58 0.55 -0.79
N VAL A 233 10.23 -0.26 0.04
CA VAL A 233 11.27 0.21 0.96
C VAL A 233 12.60 0.17 0.21
N VAL A 234 13.33 1.28 0.24
CA VAL A 234 14.57 1.48 -0.49
C VAL A 234 15.69 1.74 0.50
N ALA A 235 16.83 1.09 0.32
CA ALA A 235 18.07 1.41 1.02
C ALA A 235 19.12 1.91 0.03
N SER A 236 19.82 2.98 0.39
CA SER A 236 20.84 3.64 -0.44
C SER A 236 22.02 4.14 0.39
N ALA A 237 23.17 4.29 -0.25
CA ALA A 237 24.33 5.01 0.28
C ALA A 237 25.08 5.68 -0.87
N THR A 238 25.87 6.72 -0.57
CA THR A 238 26.67 7.41 -1.60
C THR A 238 27.65 6.44 -2.28
N GLY A 239 27.58 6.34 -3.60
CA GLY A 239 28.43 5.47 -4.40
C GLY A 239 28.03 4.00 -4.43
N ILE A 240 26.92 3.63 -3.82
CA ILE A 240 26.41 2.26 -3.75
C ILE A 240 25.09 2.16 -4.54
N SER A 241 24.93 1.07 -5.28
CA SER A 241 23.66 0.77 -5.95
C SER A 241 22.53 0.66 -4.96
N THR A 242 21.42 1.33 -5.23
CA THR A 242 20.20 1.22 -4.41
C THR A 242 19.63 -0.18 -4.46
N VAL A 243 19.14 -0.65 -3.32
CA VAL A 243 18.38 -1.89 -3.21
C VAL A 243 16.97 -1.60 -2.70
N SER A 244 16.01 -2.38 -3.14
CA SER A 244 14.62 -2.20 -2.75
C SER A 244 13.95 -3.53 -2.44
N THR A 245 12.92 -3.48 -1.59
CA THR A 245 12.04 -4.60 -1.29
C THR A 245 10.60 -4.14 -1.27
N ALA A 246 9.70 -4.94 -1.82
CA ALA A 246 8.27 -4.63 -1.84
C ALA A 246 7.63 -4.87 -0.47
N PHE A 247 6.65 -4.03 -0.14
CA PHE A 247 5.73 -4.20 0.97
C PHE A 247 4.31 -4.24 0.39
N THR A 248 3.64 -5.38 0.49
CA THR A 248 2.35 -5.63 -0.16
C THR A 248 1.39 -6.26 0.86
N PRO A 249 0.56 -5.47 1.55
CA PRO A 249 -0.47 -6.00 2.43
C PRO A 249 -1.39 -6.96 1.67
N ARG A 250 -1.83 -8.02 2.34
CA ARG A 250 -2.77 -8.98 1.76
C ARG A 250 -4.18 -8.43 1.84
N PRO A 251 -4.95 -8.38 0.76
CA PRO A 251 -6.35 -8.02 0.80
C PRO A 251 -7.11 -8.88 1.83
N THR A 252 -7.92 -8.23 2.65
CA THR A 252 -8.63 -8.89 3.75
C THR A 252 -10.10 -8.49 3.75
N ILE A 253 -10.99 -9.48 3.81
CA ILE A 253 -12.44 -9.29 3.90
C ILE A 253 -12.86 -9.40 5.36
N TYR A 254 -13.54 -8.37 5.85
CA TYR A 254 -14.22 -8.31 7.15
C TYR A 254 -15.72 -8.42 6.95
N GLN A 255 -16.42 -9.01 7.89
CA GLN A 255 -17.88 -9.17 7.85
C GLN A 255 -18.52 -8.66 9.12
N PHE A 256 -19.57 -7.87 8.99
CA PHE A 256 -20.32 -7.25 10.08
C PHE A 256 -21.76 -7.75 10.08
N SER A 257 -22.21 -8.25 11.21
CA SER A 257 -23.61 -8.63 11.39
C SER A 257 -24.49 -7.39 11.48
N ILE A 258 -25.66 -7.43 10.84
CA ILE A 258 -26.70 -6.42 11.00
C ILE A 258 -27.58 -6.76 12.22
N PRO A 259 -28.18 -5.75 12.89
CA PRO A 259 -28.99 -5.96 14.11
C PRO A 259 -30.17 -6.90 13.89
N THR A 260 -30.81 -6.81 12.71
CA THR A 260 -31.94 -7.69 12.34
C THR A 260 -31.45 -8.75 11.34
N PRO A 261 -30.97 -9.92 11.79
CA PRO A 261 -30.28 -10.88 10.92
C PRO A 261 -31.12 -11.46 9.77
N ALA A 262 -32.45 -11.37 9.86
CA ALA A 262 -33.37 -11.80 8.80
C ALA A 262 -33.42 -10.82 7.62
N ASN A 263 -32.96 -9.55 7.83
CA ASN A 263 -32.97 -8.53 6.80
C ASN A 263 -31.98 -8.90 5.68
N LYS A 264 -32.31 -8.44 4.47
CA LYS A 264 -31.53 -8.73 3.26
C LYS A 264 -30.94 -7.42 2.72
N PRO A 265 -29.70 -7.06 3.11
CA PRO A 265 -29.05 -5.92 2.53
C PRO A 265 -28.83 -6.13 1.02
N ARG A 266 -29.08 -5.07 0.20
CA ARG A 266 -29.00 -5.17 -1.27
C ARG A 266 -27.97 -4.25 -1.89
N TYR A 267 -28.10 -2.96 -1.69
CA TYR A 267 -27.17 -1.95 -2.22
C TYR A 267 -26.59 -1.09 -1.11
N ILE A 268 -25.43 -0.52 -1.36
CA ILE A 268 -24.65 0.25 -0.40
C ILE A 268 -24.04 1.49 -1.06
N ALA A 269 -23.99 2.59 -0.34
CA ALA A 269 -23.39 3.84 -0.80
C ALA A 269 -22.63 4.56 0.33
N ALA A 270 -21.63 5.34 -0.02
CA ALA A 270 -20.90 6.18 0.94
C ALA A 270 -21.70 7.47 1.22
N GLY A 271 -22.09 7.70 2.47
CA GLY A 271 -22.78 8.91 2.89
C GLY A 271 -21.84 10.11 3.06
N SER A 272 -22.38 11.32 2.96
CA SER A 272 -21.65 12.57 3.20
C SER A 272 -21.17 12.72 4.67
N ASP A 273 -21.68 11.89 5.57
CA ASP A 273 -21.30 11.78 7.00
C ASP A 273 -20.10 10.86 7.27
N GLY A 274 -19.50 10.28 6.21
CA GLY A 274 -18.37 9.35 6.32
C GLY A 274 -18.76 7.93 6.71
N ASN A 275 -20.05 7.63 6.85
CA ASN A 275 -20.56 6.28 7.06
C ASN A 275 -21.00 5.65 5.74
N MET A 276 -21.11 4.33 5.73
CA MET A 276 -21.76 3.62 4.64
C MET A 276 -23.25 3.45 4.94
N TRP A 277 -24.08 3.60 3.90
CA TRP A 277 -25.53 3.46 4.00
C TRP A 277 -25.99 2.37 3.06
N PHE A 278 -26.92 1.52 3.49
CA PHE A 278 -27.38 0.38 2.71
C PHE A 278 -28.89 0.18 2.81
N THR A 279 -29.44 -0.42 1.78
CA THR A 279 -30.86 -0.80 1.75
C THR A 279 -31.04 -2.19 2.35
N GLU A 280 -32.11 -2.39 3.06
CA GLU A 280 -32.56 -3.68 3.58
C GLU A 280 -33.93 -4.02 3.00
N ALA A 281 -33.94 -4.94 2.02
CA ALA A 281 -35.14 -5.38 1.36
C ALA A 281 -36.01 -6.28 2.28
N THR A 282 -36.82 -7.14 1.71
CA THR A 282 -37.74 -8.02 2.47
C THR A 282 -36.95 -9.05 3.30
N PRO A 283 -37.31 -9.28 4.59
CA PRO A 283 -38.42 -8.67 5.37
C PRO A 283 -38.06 -7.34 6.05
N GLY A 284 -36.86 -6.83 5.90
CA GLY A 284 -36.31 -5.72 6.67
C GLY A 284 -37.04 -4.40 6.51
N ASN A 285 -37.31 -4.00 5.27
CA ASN A 285 -37.98 -2.74 4.94
C ASN A 285 -37.36 -1.52 5.66
N ALA A 286 -36.04 -1.43 5.63
CA ALA A 286 -35.27 -0.40 6.34
C ALA A 286 -34.10 0.13 5.50
N ILE A 287 -33.52 1.24 5.95
CA ILE A 287 -32.22 1.74 5.52
C ILE A 287 -31.25 1.55 6.69
N GLY A 288 -30.16 0.87 6.46
CA GLY A 288 -29.09 0.69 7.44
C GLY A 288 -27.98 1.70 7.25
N ARG A 289 -27.34 2.09 8.35
CA ARG A 289 -26.11 2.87 8.36
C ARG A 289 -25.04 2.09 9.13
N ILE A 290 -23.85 1.96 8.56
CA ILE A 290 -22.70 1.33 9.21
C ILE A 290 -21.52 2.30 9.28
N THR A 291 -20.96 2.46 10.49
CA THR A 291 -19.76 3.28 10.68
C THR A 291 -18.51 2.56 10.16
N PRO A 292 -17.38 3.26 9.91
CA PRO A 292 -16.11 2.62 9.55
C PRO A 292 -15.63 1.57 10.56
N ALA A 293 -16.07 1.67 11.82
CA ALA A 293 -15.79 0.71 12.90
C ALA A 293 -16.76 -0.49 12.94
N GLY A 294 -17.74 -0.55 12.04
CA GLY A 294 -18.69 -1.68 11.94
C GLY A 294 -19.94 -1.56 12.83
N VAL A 295 -20.22 -0.40 13.42
CA VAL A 295 -21.46 -0.19 14.22
C VAL A 295 -22.62 0.10 13.29
N VAL A 296 -23.65 -0.72 13.33
CA VAL A 296 -24.86 -0.64 12.49
C VAL A 296 -26.02 0.02 13.23
N THR A 297 -26.76 0.87 12.50
CA THR A 297 -28.03 1.48 12.94
C THR A 297 -29.05 1.32 11.81
N GLU A 298 -30.27 0.85 12.12
CA GLU A 298 -31.36 0.64 11.17
C GLU A 298 -32.44 1.72 11.32
N PHE A 299 -32.98 2.21 10.20
CA PHE A 299 -34.03 3.22 10.10
C PHE A 299 -35.19 2.63 9.29
N PRO A 300 -36.37 2.41 9.89
CA PRO A 300 -37.51 1.80 9.19
C PRO A 300 -38.03 2.74 8.10
N VAL A 301 -38.30 2.18 6.91
CA VAL A 301 -39.00 2.89 5.83
C VAL A 301 -40.48 3.00 6.16
N PRO A 302 -41.11 4.20 6.02
CA PRO A 302 -42.50 4.41 6.45
C PRO A 302 -43.54 3.56 5.70
N THR A 303 -43.35 3.37 4.38
CA THR A 303 -44.25 2.52 3.58
C THR A 303 -43.99 1.05 3.85
N ALA A 304 -45.02 0.33 4.29
CA ALA A 304 -44.94 -1.13 4.51
C ALA A 304 -44.66 -1.87 3.18
N ASN A 305 -43.77 -2.86 3.22
CA ASN A 305 -43.36 -3.65 2.06
C ASN A 305 -42.78 -2.78 0.90
N ALA A 306 -42.11 -1.70 1.26
CA ALA A 306 -41.47 -0.80 0.29
C ALA A 306 -40.39 -1.48 -0.56
N VAL A 307 -39.75 -2.53 -0.03
CA VAL A 307 -38.64 -3.25 -0.67
C VAL A 307 -37.58 -2.26 -1.15
N PRO A 308 -36.86 -1.57 -0.22
CA PRO A 308 -35.78 -0.67 -0.60
C PRO A 308 -34.76 -1.40 -1.45
N ASP A 309 -34.34 -0.80 -2.56
CA ASP A 309 -33.45 -1.44 -3.54
C ASP A 309 -32.14 -0.67 -3.71
N HIS A 310 -31.95 0.09 -4.78
CA HIS A 310 -30.74 0.88 -4.98
C HIS A 310 -30.68 2.08 -4.04
N ILE A 311 -29.44 2.50 -3.70
CA ILE A 311 -29.15 3.67 -2.87
C ILE A 311 -27.92 4.39 -3.40
N ILE A 312 -27.99 5.72 -3.46
CA ILE A 312 -26.88 6.58 -3.85
C ILE A 312 -26.75 7.76 -2.87
N ALA A 313 -25.54 8.33 -2.79
CA ALA A 313 -25.37 9.66 -2.21
C ALA A 313 -25.57 10.72 -3.30
N ALA A 314 -26.29 11.80 -2.98
CA ALA A 314 -26.59 12.85 -3.92
C ALA A 314 -25.96 14.19 -3.51
N GLY A 315 -25.90 15.12 -4.47
CA GLY A 315 -25.30 16.43 -4.30
C GLY A 315 -26.02 17.34 -3.29
N ASP A 316 -27.25 16.98 -2.89
CA ASP A 316 -27.98 17.64 -1.80
C ASP A 316 -27.55 17.19 -0.40
N GLY A 317 -26.53 16.30 -0.31
CA GLY A 317 -25.98 15.76 0.94
C GLY A 317 -26.80 14.63 1.58
N ASN A 318 -27.89 14.20 0.94
CA ASN A 318 -28.74 13.09 1.41
C ASN A 318 -28.45 11.79 0.65
N LEU A 319 -28.96 10.69 1.18
CA LEU A 319 -29.01 9.40 0.52
C LEU A 319 -30.36 9.28 -0.21
N TRP A 320 -30.32 8.94 -1.49
CA TRP A 320 -31.52 8.69 -2.28
C TRP A 320 -31.64 7.19 -2.58
N PHE A 321 -32.84 6.63 -2.47
CA PHE A 321 -33.08 5.22 -2.69
C PHE A 321 -34.42 4.96 -3.38
N THR A 322 -34.54 3.78 -3.98
CA THR A 322 -35.77 3.33 -4.61
C THR A 322 -36.54 2.38 -3.70
N GLU A 323 -37.85 2.43 -3.82
CA GLU A 323 -38.79 1.51 -3.20
C GLU A 323 -39.47 0.69 -4.30
N SER A 324 -38.90 -0.49 -4.59
CA SER A 324 -39.28 -1.33 -5.73
C SER A 324 -40.49 -2.24 -5.44
N GLY A 325 -41.04 -2.22 -4.22
CA GLY A 325 -42.22 -2.99 -3.87
C GLY A 325 -43.40 -2.64 -4.77
N SER A 326 -44.12 -3.68 -5.25
CA SER A 326 -45.21 -3.51 -6.23
C SER A 326 -46.35 -2.59 -5.79
N THR A 327 -46.44 -2.31 -4.50
CA THR A 327 -47.44 -1.40 -3.90
C THR A 327 -46.81 -0.07 -3.46
N ALA A 328 -45.50 0.04 -3.39
CA ALA A 328 -44.78 1.24 -2.97
C ALA A 328 -44.55 2.21 -4.13
N ASN A 329 -43.82 1.77 -5.16
CA ASN A 329 -43.51 2.55 -6.36
C ASN A 329 -43.04 3.98 -6.04
N LYS A 330 -41.96 4.12 -5.24
CA LYS A 330 -41.49 5.41 -4.76
C LYS A 330 -40.01 5.60 -4.98
N ILE A 331 -39.64 6.85 -5.05
CA ILE A 331 -38.28 7.32 -4.83
C ILE A 331 -38.26 7.99 -3.46
N ALA A 332 -37.27 7.70 -2.65
CA ALA A 332 -37.19 8.25 -1.30
C ALA A 332 -35.80 8.81 -1.01
N LYS A 333 -35.72 9.71 -0.03
CA LYS A 333 -34.44 10.19 0.50
C LYS A 333 -34.36 10.05 2.01
N ALA A 334 -33.17 9.75 2.49
CA ALA A 334 -32.81 9.74 3.90
C ALA A 334 -31.75 10.82 4.18
N THR A 335 -31.96 11.61 5.22
CA THR A 335 -30.88 12.45 5.75
C THR A 335 -29.83 11.61 6.46
N THR A 336 -28.63 12.14 6.67
CA THR A 336 -27.58 11.47 7.47
C THR A 336 -27.93 11.29 8.96
N THR A 337 -29.06 11.88 9.40
CA THR A 337 -29.64 11.64 10.73
C THR A 337 -30.72 10.56 10.75
N GLY A 338 -31.08 10.00 9.56
CA GLY A 338 -32.06 8.93 9.44
C GLY A 338 -33.52 9.36 9.21
N THR A 339 -33.77 10.66 8.92
CA THR A 339 -35.12 11.12 8.55
C THR A 339 -35.40 10.74 7.10
N ILE A 340 -36.46 9.96 6.86
CA ILE A 340 -36.88 9.47 5.53
C ILE A 340 -38.05 10.29 5.02
N THR A 341 -37.98 10.69 3.74
CA THR A 341 -39.07 11.34 3.01
C THR A 341 -39.30 10.60 1.69
N GLU A 342 -40.53 10.24 1.42
CA GLU A 342 -40.94 9.42 0.27
C GLU A 342 -41.68 10.27 -0.79
N PHE A 343 -41.46 9.97 -2.08
CA PHE A 343 -42.07 10.62 -3.23
C PHE A 343 -42.62 9.56 -4.19
N SER A 344 -43.89 9.61 -4.53
CA SER A 344 -44.52 8.66 -5.47
C SER A 344 -44.03 8.89 -6.90
N THR A 345 -43.82 7.81 -7.68
CA THR A 345 -43.59 7.92 -9.13
C THR A 345 -44.85 8.40 -9.86
N LEU A 346 -44.71 8.92 -11.09
CA LEU A 346 -45.81 9.50 -11.86
C LEU A 346 -46.83 8.44 -12.34
N PHE A 347 -46.38 7.19 -12.53
CA PHE A 347 -47.20 6.13 -13.09
C PHE A 347 -47.61 5.09 -12.03
N ALA A 348 -48.89 5.12 -11.65
CA ALA A 348 -49.48 4.18 -10.70
C ALA A 348 -50.33 3.02 -11.29
N PRO A 349 -50.69 3.02 -12.63
CA PRO A 349 -51.50 1.90 -13.16
C PRO A 349 -50.67 0.62 -13.43
N PRO A 350 -51.29 -0.57 -13.49
CA PRO A 350 -50.57 -1.79 -13.88
C PRO A 350 -49.98 -1.72 -15.28
N PRO A 351 -48.72 -2.20 -15.50
CA PRO A 351 -47.82 -2.78 -14.50
C PRO A 351 -47.22 -1.72 -13.56
N PRO A 352 -46.94 -2.06 -12.29
CA PRO A 352 -46.27 -1.14 -11.36
C PRO A 352 -44.91 -0.72 -11.88
N ASP A 353 -44.49 0.51 -11.61
CA ASP A 353 -43.20 1.04 -12.09
C ASP A 353 -42.00 0.24 -11.60
N GLN A 354 -42.00 -0.15 -10.34
CA GLN A 354 -40.86 -0.83 -9.70
C GLN A 354 -39.53 -0.09 -9.99
N PRO A 355 -39.34 1.13 -9.47
CA PRO A 355 -38.08 1.84 -9.66
C PRO A 355 -36.94 1.06 -9.04
N ILE A 356 -35.81 0.94 -9.75
CA ILE A 356 -34.63 0.20 -9.29
C ILE A 356 -33.40 1.12 -9.34
N GLY A 357 -32.71 1.24 -10.46
CA GLY A 357 -31.47 2.01 -10.58
C GLY A 357 -31.66 3.50 -10.42
N LEU A 358 -30.71 4.17 -9.80
CA LEU A 358 -30.67 5.61 -9.56
C LEU A 358 -29.33 6.22 -9.96
N VAL A 359 -29.35 7.45 -10.44
CA VAL A 359 -28.13 8.26 -10.61
C VAL A 359 -28.40 9.72 -10.29
N ASP A 360 -27.48 10.37 -9.60
CA ASP A 360 -27.40 11.81 -9.51
C ASP A 360 -26.59 12.34 -10.69
N ARG A 361 -27.24 13.09 -11.59
CA ARG A 361 -26.57 13.71 -12.74
C ARG A 361 -25.74 14.94 -12.35
N GLY A 362 -25.93 15.48 -11.15
CA GLY A 362 -25.30 16.73 -10.69
C GLY A 362 -25.97 18.00 -11.20
N ASP A 363 -27.16 17.88 -11.80
CA ASP A 363 -27.99 18.98 -12.29
C ASP A 363 -29.16 19.36 -11.35
N GLY A 364 -29.14 18.80 -10.12
CA GLY A 364 -30.20 18.97 -9.13
C GLY A 364 -31.34 17.96 -9.27
N ASN A 365 -31.16 16.94 -10.11
CA ASN A 365 -32.15 15.90 -10.35
C ASN A 365 -31.56 14.50 -10.09
N ILE A 366 -32.41 13.65 -9.54
CA ILE A 366 -32.18 12.21 -9.42
C ILE A 366 -32.90 11.51 -10.55
N TRP A 367 -32.16 10.85 -11.40
CA TRP A 367 -32.69 10.04 -12.48
C TRP A 367 -32.86 8.60 -12.03
N TYR A 368 -33.87 7.92 -12.55
CA TYR A 368 -34.15 6.53 -12.22
C TYR A 368 -34.64 5.73 -13.42
N VAL A 369 -34.52 4.41 -13.32
CA VAL A 369 -35.12 3.46 -14.23
C VAL A 369 -36.20 2.66 -13.51
N ALA A 370 -37.30 2.40 -14.21
CA ALA A 370 -38.46 1.66 -13.71
C ALA A 370 -38.55 0.30 -14.43
N TYR A 371 -38.15 -0.76 -13.72
CA TYR A 371 -38.05 -2.12 -14.26
C TYR A 371 -39.39 -2.67 -14.74
N GLY A 372 -40.44 -2.50 -13.94
CA GLY A 372 -41.77 -3.06 -14.23
C GLY A 372 -42.49 -2.41 -15.40
N SER A 373 -42.35 -1.09 -15.56
CA SER A 373 -43.02 -0.31 -16.60
C SER A 373 -42.15 -0.06 -17.84
N SER A 374 -40.84 -0.41 -17.81
CA SER A 374 -39.86 -0.10 -18.83
C SER A 374 -39.82 1.39 -19.17
N ARG A 375 -39.50 2.20 -18.16
CA ARG A 375 -39.44 3.64 -18.23
C ARG A 375 -38.15 4.20 -17.64
N THR A 376 -37.84 5.43 -18.04
CA THR A 376 -36.89 6.30 -17.38
C THR A 376 -37.60 7.50 -16.83
N GLY A 377 -37.23 8.00 -15.66
CA GLY A 377 -37.81 9.17 -15.04
C GLY A 377 -36.81 9.97 -14.23
N PHE A 378 -37.22 11.11 -13.72
CA PHE A 378 -36.40 11.90 -12.80
C PHE A 378 -37.25 12.70 -11.83
N THR A 379 -36.69 12.99 -10.68
CA THR A 379 -37.20 13.86 -9.65
C THR A 379 -36.15 14.86 -9.24
N SER A 380 -36.56 16.09 -8.92
CA SER A 380 -35.63 17.06 -8.35
C SER A 380 -35.33 16.75 -6.87
N TYR A 381 -34.28 17.37 -6.30
CA TYR A 381 -33.92 17.17 -4.88
C TYR A 381 -35.01 17.59 -3.89
N ASN A 382 -35.99 18.40 -4.29
CA ASN A 382 -37.14 18.72 -3.46
C ASN A 382 -38.30 17.71 -3.58
N GLY A 383 -38.14 16.69 -4.42
CA GLY A 383 -39.14 15.64 -4.62
C GLY A 383 -40.20 16.00 -5.69
N SER A 384 -40.06 17.12 -6.41
CA SER A 384 -40.95 17.43 -7.53
C SER A 384 -40.62 16.49 -8.69
N LEU A 385 -41.53 15.58 -9.02
CA LEU A 385 -41.43 14.72 -10.19
C LEU A 385 -41.59 15.57 -11.45
N ALA A 386 -40.64 15.43 -12.37
CA ALA A 386 -40.60 16.33 -13.53
C ALA A 386 -40.84 15.63 -14.87
N GLY A 387 -40.81 14.32 -14.96
CA GLY A 387 -41.14 13.59 -16.18
C GLY A 387 -40.77 12.10 -16.16
N GLU A 388 -41.50 11.33 -16.93
CA GLU A 388 -41.19 9.93 -17.25
C GLU A 388 -41.36 9.69 -18.74
N THR A 389 -40.50 8.82 -19.30
CA THR A 389 -40.52 8.46 -20.72
C THR A 389 -40.38 6.96 -20.87
N SER A 390 -41.20 6.35 -21.75
CA SER A 390 -41.04 4.94 -22.12
C SER A 390 -39.71 4.73 -22.86
N ILE A 391 -39.00 3.69 -22.55
CA ILE A 391 -37.84 3.24 -23.31
C ILE A 391 -38.30 2.58 -24.62
N PRO A 392 -37.48 2.54 -25.70
CA PRO A 392 -37.91 2.05 -27.01
C PRO A 392 -38.32 0.58 -26.99
N THR A 393 -37.62 -0.27 -26.27
CA THR A 393 -37.93 -1.70 -26.16
C THR A 393 -38.93 -1.97 -25.03
N ALA A 394 -40.09 -2.52 -25.38
CA ALA A 394 -41.10 -2.89 -24.40
C ALA A 394 -40.63 -4.09 -23.56
N ALA A 395 -41.01 -4.09 -22.28
CA ALA A 395 -40.63 -5.12 -21.30
C ALA A 395 -39.11 -5.40 -21.19
N ALA A 396 -38.30 -4.38 -21.52
CA ALA A 396 -36.84 -4.48 -21.53
C ALA A 396 -36.23 -4.71 -20.13
N GLY A 397 -36.95 -4.39 -19.07
CA GLY A 397 -36.49 -4.52 -17.70
C GLY A 397 -35.23 -3.71 -17.41
N PRO A 398 -35.30 -2.37 -17.50
CA PRO A 398 -34.14 -1.54 -17.20
C PRO A 398 -33.75 -1.70 -15.71
N PHE A 399 -32.46 -1.91 -15.43
CA PHE A 399 -32.02 -2.31 -14.10
C PHE A 399 -31.19 -1.25 -13.40
N ASP A 400 -30.20 -0.68 -14.05
CA ASP A 400 -29.36 0.36 -13.49
C ASP A 400 -29.07 1.49 -14.50
N ILE A 401 -28.59 2.65 -14.01
CA ILE A 401 -28.39 3.86 -14.80
C ILE A 401 -27.14 4.61 -14.31
N ALA A 402 -26.32 5.07 -15.26
CA ALA A 402 -25.10 5.83 -14.99
C ALA A 402 -24.95 7.05 -15.91
N ALA A 403 -24.22 8.05 -15.43
CA ALA A 403 -23.84 9.21 -16.24
C ALA A 403 -22.55 8.91 -17.02
N GLY A 404 -22.59 9.11 -18.35
CA GLY A 404 -21.42 9.01 -19.22
C GLY A 404 -20.48 10.22 -19.10
N SER A 405 -19.27 10.08 -19.69
CA SER A 405 -18.32 11.19 -19.81
C SER A 405 -18.74 12.25 -20.83
N ASP A 406 -19.74 11.96 -21.64
CA ASP A 406 -20.35 12.81 -22.68
C ASP A 406 -21.63 13.55 -22.21
N ASN A 407 -21.90 13.54 -20.90
CA ASN A 407 -23.10 14.09 -20.26
C ASN A 407 -24.42 13.40 -20.62
N ASN A 408 -24.39 12.28 -21.36
CA ASN A 408 -25.57 11.45 -21.56
C ASN A 408 -25.75 10.50 -20.38
N LEU A 409 -26.97 9.96 -20.22
CA LEU A 409 -27.25 8.88 -19.30
C LEU A 409 -27.34 7.55 -20.05
N TYR A 410 -26.89 6.49 -19.41
CA TYR A 410 -26.86 5.14 -19.95
C TYR A 410 -27.51 4.18 -18.97
N TYR A 411 -28.34 3.28 -19.46
CA TYR A 411 -29.04 2.30 -18.63
C TYR A 411 -28.95 0.89 -19.22
N THR A 412 -28.94 -0.09 -18.33
CA THR A 412 -28.96 -1.50 -18.71
C THR A 412 -30.37 -1.98 -18.95
N GLU A 413 -30.57 -2.87 -19.91
CA GLU A 413 -31.85 -3.51 -20.23
C GLU A 413 -31.68 -5.03 -20.07
N THR A 414 -31.92 -5.52 -18.86
CA THR A 414 -31.62 -6.91 -18.46
C THR A 414 -32.39 -7.94 -19.27
N ASN A 415 -33.67 -7.70 -19.58
CA ASN A 415 -34.50 -8.66 -20.30
C ASN A 415 -34.31 -8.59 -21.82
N ALA A 416 -33.73 -7.50 -22.32
CA ALA A 416 -33.57 -7.26 -23.76
C ALA A 416 -32.15 -7.42 -24.25
N ASP A 417 -31.17 -7.70 -23.35
CA ASP A 417 -29.74 -7.75 -23.66
C ASP A 417 -29.27 -6.48 -24.39
N LYS A 418 -29.56 -5.29 -23.82
CA LYS A 418 -29.21 -4.00 -24.43
C LYS A 418 -28.63 -3.02 -23.41
N ILE A 419 -27.99 -1.99 -23.94
CA ILE A 419 -27.70 -0.72 -23.24
C ILE A 419 -28.45 0.40 -23.93
N GLY A 420 -29.28 1.12 -23.18
CA GLY A 420 -29.97 2.31 -23.65
C GLY A 420 -29.19 3.60 -23.34
N ARG A 421 -29.42 4.66 -24.12
CA ARG A 421 -28.82 5.98 -23.93
C ARG A 421 -29.87 7.07 -24.01
N ILE A 422 -29.85 7.99 -23.05
CA ILE A 422 -30.68 9.19 -22.97
C ILE A 422 -29.81 10.40 -23.28
N HIS A 423 -30.11 11.13 -24.35
CA HIS A 423 -29.39 12.36 -24.70
C HIS A 423 -29.89 13.58 -23.93
N ASP A 424 -31.21 13.76 -23.88
CA ASP A 424 -31.89 14.77 -23.10
C ASP A 424 -33.29 14.30 -22.71
N LEU A 425 -33.97 15.11 -21.92
CA LEU A 425 -35.24 14.78 -21.27
C LEU A 425 -36.39 14.38 -22.20
N PHE A 426 -36.35 14.75 -23.47
CA PHE A 426 -37.50 14.64 -24.39
C PHE A 426 -37.12 14.12 -25.78
N SER A 427 -35.84 13.82 -26.03
CA SER A 427 -35.40 13.23 -27.29
C SER A 427 -35.62 11.74 -27.34
N ALA A 428 -35.64 11.17 -28.52
CA ALA A 428 -35.70 9.74 -28.73
C ALA A 428 -34.46 9.08 -28.10
N GLN A 429 -34.69 8.09 -27.24
CA GLN A 429 -33.64 7.29 -26.65
C GLN A 429 -33.02 6.36 -27.73
N SER A 430 -31.74 6.06 -27.59
CA SER A 430 -31.01 5.14 -28.48
C SER A 430 -30.67 3.88 -27.73
N GLU A 431 -30.64 2.73 -28.40
CA GLU A 431 -30.30 1.46 -27.82
C GLU A 431 -29.20 0.77 -28.65
N ILE A 432 -28.33 0.02 -27.99
CA ILE A 432 -27.36 -0.89 -28.61
C ILE A 432 -27.58 -2.30 -28.09
N ALA A 433 -27.66 -3.27 -29.03
CA ALA A 433 -27.77 -4.67 -28.66
C ALA A 433 -26.41 -5.23 -28.19
N LEU A 434 -26.45 -5.99 -27.13
CA LEU A 434 -25.34 -6.81 -26.63
C LEU A 434 -25.43 -8.23 -27.20
N THR A 435 -24.46 -9.06 -26.86
CA THR A 435 -24.51 -10.49 -27.17
C THR A 435 -25.71 -11.13 -26.45
N ALA A 436 -26.47 -11.98 -27.17
CA ALA A 436 -27.65 -12.61 -26.60
C ALA A 436 -27.34 -13.41 -25.32
N GLY A 437 -28.18 -13.31 -24.32
CA GLY A 437 -28.02 -13.93 -23.02
C GLY A 437 -27.04 -13.21 -22.09
N THR A 438 -26.73 -11.95 -22.34
CA THR A 438 -25.86 -11.13 -21.48
C THR A 438 -26.53 -10.82 -20.15
N GLN A 439 -27.82 -10.46 -20.14
CA GLN A 439 -28.55 -9.97 -18.96
C GLN A 439 -27.75 -8.89 -18.19
N PRO A 440 -27.47 -7.73 -18.82
CA PRO A 440 -26.70 -6.69 -18.15
C PRO A 440 -27.46 -6.19 -16.93
N ARG A 441 -26.71 -5.94 -15.82
CA ARG A 441 -27.33 -5.46 -14.57
C ARG A 441 -26.82 -4.08 -14.20
N ASP A 442 -25.68 -4.00 -13.59
CA ASP A 442 -25.10 -2.76 -13.09
C ASP A 442 -24.23 -2.07 -14.17
N ILE A 443 -24.14 -0.74 -14.12
CA ILE A 443 -23.35 0.07 -15.03
C ILE A 443 -22.72 1.26 -14.32
N VAL A 444 -21.42 1.50 -14.55
CA VAL A 444 -20.68 2.59 -13.92
C VAL A 444 -19.75 3.28 -14.92
N ARG A 445 -19.52 4.58 -14.73
CA ARG A 445 -18.46 5.28 -15.46
C ARG A 445 -17.11 4.95 -14.86
N GLY A 446 -16.23 4.34 -15.66
CA GLY A 446 -14.86 4.03 -15.28
C GLY A 446 -13.92 5.25 -15.28
N PRO A 447 -12.73 5.12 -14.68
CA PRO A 447 -11.72 6.18 -14.62
C PRO A 447 -11.12 6.51 -16.00
N ASP A 448 -11.28 5.60 -16.97
CA ASP A 448 -10.89 5.77 -18.37
C ASP A 448 -11.93 6.53 -19.21
N GLY A 449 -13.03 6.97 -18.58
CA GLY A 449 -14.14 7.68 -19.24
C GLY A 449 -15.10 6.77 -20.01
N ASN A 450 -14.83 5.46 -20.10
CA ASN A 450 -15.78 4.49 -20.66
C ASN A 450 -16.81 4.09 -19.62
N LEU A 451 -17.90 3.49 -20.08
CA LEU A 451 -18.86 2.82 -19.22
C LEU A 451 -18.49 1.35 -19.10
N TRP A 452 -18.58 0.84 -17.89
CA TRP A 452 -18.34 -0.55 -17.56
C TRP A 452 -19.63 -1.16 -17.03
N PHE A 453 -19.98 -2.37 -17.46
CA PHE A 453 -21.23 -3.01 -17.08
C PHE A 453 -21.04 -4.51 -16.83
N THR A 454 -21.89 -5.07 -15.99
CA THR A 454 -21.89 -6.50 -15.70
C THR A 454 -22.67 -7.26 -16.75
N GLU A 455 -22.14 -8.40 -17.18
CA GLU A 455 -22.81 -9.40 -18.02
C GLU A 455 -23.13 -10.63 -17.16
N TYR A 456 -24.23 -10.55 -16.42
CA TYR A 456 -24.54 -11.46 -15.33
C TYR A 456 -24.53 -12.93 -15.71
N THR A 457 -25.24 -13.30 -16.78
CA THR A 457 -25.38 -14.71 -17.16
C THR A 457 -24.12 -15.23 -17.88
N ARG A 458 -23.39 -14.36 -18.57
CA ARG A 458 -22.17 -14.74 -19.30
C ARG A 458 -20.92 -14.80 -18.43
N GLY A 459 -20.97 -14.17 -17.23
CA GLY A 459 -19.80 -14.09 -16.36
C GLY A 459 -18.71 -13.19 -16.93
N ASN A 460 -19.08 -12.06 -17.55
CA ASN A 460 -18.12 -11.10 -18.10
C ASN A 460 -18.35 -9.71 -17.49
N ILE A 461 -17.35 -8.84 -17.69
CA ILE A 461 -17.47 -7.40 -17.53
C ILE A 461 -17.35 -6.76 -18.90
N GLY A 462 -18.38 -6.03 -19.33
CA GLY A 462 -18.41 -5.32 -20.59
C GLY A 462 -17.89 -3.89 -20.47
N ARG A 463 -17.33 -3.34 -21.54
CA ARG A 463 -16.91 -1.95 -21.65
C ARG A 463 -17.50 -1.30 -22.89
N LEU A 464 -18.13 -0.14 -22.71
CA LEU A 464 -18.76 0.64 -23.77
C LEU A 464 -18.13 2.03 -23.84
N SER A 465 -17.83 2.49 -25.06
CA SER A 465 -17.38 3.86 -25.31
C SER A 465 -18.58 4.79 -25.48
N PRO A 466 -18.74 5.82 -24.63
CA PRO A 466 -19.79 6.83 -24.81
C PRO A 466 -19.69 7.56 -26.17
N ASN A 467 -18.46 7.87 -26.60
CA ASN A 467 -18.20 8.66 -27.82
C ASN A 467 -18.68 7.95 -29.09
N SER A 468 -18.43 6.64 -29.20
CA SER A 468 -18.86 5.85 -30.38
C SER A 468 -20.18 5.13 -30.15
N PHE A 469 -20.69 5.12 -28.94
CA PHE A 469 -21.84 4.31 -28.49
C PHE A 469 -21.71 2.87 -28.98
N SER A 470 -20.58 2.24 -28.66
CA SER A 470 -20.27 0.86 -29.06
C SER A 470 -19.53 0.11 -27.97
N VAL A 471 -19.74 -1.20 -27.88
CA VAL A 471 -18.97 -2.08 -26.99
C VAL A 471 -17.53 -2.14 -27.51
N THR A 472 -16.58 -1.88 -26.64
CA THR A 472 -15.13 -1.84 -26.93
C THR A 472 -14.35 -2.96 -26.26
N GLY A 473 -15.01 -3.76 -25.42
CA GLY A 473 -14.41 -4.93 -24.79
C GLY A 473 -15.43 -5.74 -24.01
N GLU A 474 -15.24 -7.04 -23.99
CA GLU A 474 -15.90 -8.01 -23.10
C GLU A 474 -14.80 -8.83 -22.44
N PHE A 475 -14.75 -8.84 -21.11
CA PHE A 475 -13.67 -9.43 -20.34
C PHE A 475 -14.23 -10.53 -19.44
N PRO A 476 -13.89 -11.80 -19.69
CA PRO A 476 -14.37 -12.90 -18.86
C PRO A 476 -13.78 -12.79 -17.44
N THR A 477 -14.61 -13.09 -16.45
CA THR A 477 -14.15 -13.30 -15.09
C THR A 477 -13.29 -14.57 -15.01
N LEU A 478 -12.43 -14.70 -13.99
CA LEU A 478 -11.58 -15.88 -13.84
C LEU A 478 -12.41 -17.13 -13.48
N THR A 479 -13.55 -16.94 -12.82
CA THR A 479 -14.51 -18.01 -12.53
C THR A 479 -15.62 -18.02 -13.57
N PRO A 480 -15.72 -19.04 -14.40
CA PRO A 480 -16.78 -19.12 -15.40
C PRO A 480 -18.17 -19.02 -14.76
N LEU A 481 -19.07 -18.27 -15.38
CA LEU A 481 -20.44 -18.07 -14.93
C LEU A 481 -20.53 -17.55 -13.47
N SER A 482 -19.61 -16.69 -13.07
CA SER A 482 -19.52 -16.16 -11.71
C SER A 482 -20.68 -15.25 -11.33
N GLY A 483 -21.49 -14.80 -12.28
CA GLY A 483 -22.64 -13.92 -12.04
C GLY A 483 -22.23 -12.57 -11.47
N PRO A 484 -21.44 -11.74 -12.17
CA PRO A 484 -21.09 -10.41 -11.69
C PRO A 484 -22.35 -9.57 -11.53
N TRP A 485 -22.50 -8.94 -10.35
CA TRP A 485 -23.75 -8.27 -9.98
C TRP A 485 -23.64 -6.76 -10.00
N SER A 486 -22.78 -6.16 -9.20
CA SER A 486 -22.64 -4.72 -9.02
C SER A 486 -21.19 -4.27 -9.17
N LEU A 487 -21.00 -3.01 -9.57
CA LEU A 487 -19.71 -2.41 -9.90
C LEU A 487 -19.46 -1.14 -9.07
N THR A 488 -18.19 -0.87 -8.78
CA THR A 488 -17.72 0.42 -8.26
C THR A 488 -16.33 0.74 -8.77
N VAL A 489 -15.95 2.02 -8.76
CA VAL A 489 -14.58 2.45 -9.06
C VAL A 489 -13.78 2.50 -7.77
N GLY A 490 -12.72 1.72 -7.68
CA GLY A 490 -11.79 1.75 -6.54
C GLY A 490 -10.88 2.99 -6.58
N GLN A 491 -10.26 3.32 -5.43
CA GLN A 491 -9.27 4.39 -5.37
C GLN A 491 -7.98 4.07 -6.15
N ASP A 492 -7.77 2.80 -6.48
CA ASP A 492 -6.68 2.30 -7.32
C ASP A 492 -6.95 2.43 -8.83
N ASN A 493 -8.00 3.18 -9.22
CA ASN A 493 -8.45 3.36 -10.60
C ASN A 493 -8.77 2.06 -11.34
N ALA A 494 -9.15 1.00 -10.61
CA ALA A 494 -9.72 -0.21 -11.17
C ALA A 494 -11.24 -0.25 -10.96
N ILE A 495 -11.91 -1.08 -11.73
CA ILE A 495 -13.32 -1.40 -11.51
C ILE A 495 -13.36 -2.62 -10.61
N TRP A 496 -14.11 -2.53 -9.54
CA TRP A 496 -14.36 -3.61 -8.60
C TRP A 496 -15.81 -4.09 -8.71
N PHE A 497 -16.04 -5.38 -8.53
CA PHE A 497 -17.36 -5.97 -8.71
C PHE A 497 -17.63 -7.13 -7.77
N THR A 498 -18.89 -7.36 -7.47
CA THR A 498 -19.34 -8.52 -6.71
C THR A 498 -19.70 -9.67 -7.65
N GLU A 499 -19.40 -10.90 -7.23
CA GLU A 499 -19.75 -12.15 -7.90
C GLU A 499 -20.57 -13.02 -6.94
N GLN A 500 -21.84 -13.28 -7.28
CA GLN A 500 -22.73 -14.06 -6.39
C GLN A 500 -22.92 -15.50 -6.83
N GLY A 501 -22.26 -15.94 -7.90
CA GLY A 501 -22.52 -17.22 -8.53
C GLY A 501 -23.79 -17.19 -9.39
N SER A 502 -23.69 -17.61 -10.65
CA SER A 502 -24.86 -17.92 -11.47
C SER A 502 -25.18 -19.40 -11.34
N THR A 503 -26.39 -19.80 -11.69
CA THR A 503 -26.93 -21.17 -11.68
C THR A 503 -25.94 -22.29 -11.38
N GLY A 504 -25.76 -22.63 -10.09
CA GLY A 504 -24.98 -23.79 -9.63
C GLY A 504 -23.58 -23.50 -9.10
N SER A 505 -23.09 -22.25 -9.15
CA SER A 505 -21.86 -21.83 -8.48
C SER A 505 -22.20 -21.27 -7.09
N THR A 506 -21.48 -21.72 -6.06
CA THR A 506 -21.65 -21.27 -4.66
C THR A 506 -20.51 -20.36 -4.19
N VAL A 507 -19.75 -19.79 -5.12
CA VAL A 507 -18.55 -19.03 -4.75
C VAL A 507 -18.83 -17.55 -4.83
N ASP A 508 -18.97 -16.93 -3.66
CA ASP A 508 -19.04 -15.48 -3.52
C ASP A 508 -17.62 -14.91 -3.56
N LYS A 509 -17.37 -13.94 -4.44
CA LYS A 509 -16.07 -13.27 -4.62
C LYS A 509 -16.24 -11.79 -4.85
N ILE A 510 -15.17 -11.06 -4.59
CA ILE A 510 -14.99 -9.69 -5.07
C ILE A 510 -14.01 -9.76 -6.24
N GLY A 511 -14.47 -9.33 -7.40
CA GLY A 511 -13.64 -9.22 -8.59
C GLY A 511 -13.06 -7.83 -8.74
N ARG A 512 -11.92 -7.73 -9.42
CA ARG A 512 -11.23 -6.49 -9.77
C ARG A 512 -10.78 -6.58 -11.23
N ILE A 513 -11.06 -5.53 -12.01
CA ILE A 513 -10.58 -5.42 -13.37
C ILE A 513 -9.91 -4.07 -13.59
N THR A 514 -8.70 -4.08 -14.15
CA THR A 514 -8.03 -2.85 -14.57
C THR A 514 -8.68 -2.30 -15.85
N THR A 515 -8.50 -1.02 -16.14
CA THR A 515 -8.97 -0.43 -17.41
C THR A 515 -8.32 -1.06 -18.65
N GLY A 516 -7.20 -1.77 -18.47
CA GLY A 516 -6.55 -2.58 -19.50
C GLY A 516 -7.14 -4.00 -19.65
N GLY A 517 -8.11 -4.40 -18.81
CA GLY A 517 -8.78 -5.70 -18.90
C GLY A 517 -8.15 -6.83 -18.08
N THR A 518 -7.18 -6.56 -17.20
CA THR A 518 -6.61 -7.58 -16.31
C THR A 518 -7.54 -7.83 -15.14
N VAL A 519 -8.01 -9.07 -14.97
CA VAL A 519 -8.93 -9.51 -13.92
C VAL A 519 -8.18 -10.17 -12.77
N SER A 520 -8.65 -9.92 -11.54
CA SER A 520 -8.24 -10.60 -10.30
C SER A 520 -9.48 -10.88 -9.45
N GLU A 521 -9.48 -11.95 -8.67
CA GLU A 521 -10.61 -12.35 -7.82
C GLU A 521 -10.15 -12.63 -6.39
N TYR A 522 -10.96 -12.22 -5.41
CA TYR A 522 -10.73 -12.35 -3.97
C TYR A 522 -11.90 -13.11 -3.35
N PRO A 523 -11.73 -14.36 -2.92
CA PRO A 523 -12.81 -15.17 -2.38
C PRO A 523 -13.28 -14.64 -1.03
N SER A 524 -14.60 -14.69 -0.80
CA SER A 524 -15.17 -14.47 0.54
C SER A 524 -14.74 -15.60 1.48
N PRO A 525 -14.49 -15.29 2.77
CA PRO A 525 -14.26 -16.32 3.77
C PRO A 525 -15.49 -17.18 4.06
N VAL A 526 -16.69 -16.74 3.66
CA VAL A 526 -17.97 -17.44 3.80
C VAL A 526 -18.64 -17.54 2.43
N THR A 527 -19.27 -18.67 2.14
CA THR A 527 -19.97 -18.92 0.88
C THR A 527 -21.49 -18.92 1.05
N GLY A 528 -22.23 -18.71 -0.04
CA GLY A 528 -23.70 -18.67 -0.04
C GLY A 528 -24.28 -17.38 0.52
N LEU A 529 -23.55 -16.28 0.38
CA LEU A 529 -23.95 -14.94 0.84
C LEU A 529 -24.69 -14.14 -0.22
N LEU A 530 -24.56 -14.52 -1.49
CA LEU A 530 -25.18 -13.84 -2.64
C LEU A 530 -24.82 -12.35 -2.69
N MET A 531 -23.53 -12.04 -2.78
CA MET A 531 -23.03 -10.66 -2.77
C MET A 531 -23.73 -9.81 -3.83
N GLN A 532 -24.21 -8.63 -3.43
CA GLN A 532 -24.90 -7.69 -4.31
C GLN A 532 -24.19 -6.34 -4.38
N GLY A 533 -24.83 -5.24 -3.99
CA GLY A 533 -24.27 -3.89 -4.14
C GLY A 533 -22.89 -3.74 -3.53
N ILE A 534 -22.00 -2.99 -4.22
CA ILE A 534 -20.64 -2.66 -3.79
C ILE A 534 -20.39 -1.16 -3.95
N ALA A 535 -19.69 -0.56 -2.99
CA ALA A 535 -19.29 0.85 -3.05
C ALA A 535 -17.92 1.09 -2.42
N THR A 536 -17.23 2.11 -2.91
CA THR A 536 -15.96 2.57 -2.36
C THR A 536 -16.20 3.59 -1.25
N ALA A 537 -15.63 3.32 -0.08
CA ALA A 537 -15.66 4.24 1.05
C ALA A 537 -14.63 5.37 0.92
N PRO A 538 -14.77 6.48 1.67
CA PRO A 538 -13.79 7.57 1.67
C PRO A 538 -12.37 7.16 2.10
N ASP A 539 -12.23 6.08 2.89
CA ASP A 539 -10.93 5.51 3.31
C ASP A 539 -10.30 4.59 2.26
N GLY A 540 -10.95 4.43 1.10
CA GLY A 540 -10.53 3.58 -0.01
C GLY A 540 -10.89 2.10 0.12
N SER A 541 -11.43 1.66 1.26
CA SER A 541 -11.96 0.32 1.41
C SER A 541 -13.23 0.13 0.58
N LEU A 542 -13.50 -1.12 0.20
CA LEU A 542 -14.72 -1.48 -0.51
C LEU A 542 -15.70 -2.10 0.45
N TRP A 543 -16.94 -1.63 0.41
CA TRP A 543 -18.01 -2.17 1.21
C TRP A 543 -19.07 -2.78 0.32
N PHE A 544 -19.64 -3.91 0.73
CA PHE A 544 -20.61 -4.64 -0.07
C PHE A 544 -21.71 -5.30 0.76
N ALA A 545 -22.85 -5.46 0.14
CA ALA A 545 -24.03 -6.09 0.74
C ALA A 545 -23.97 -7.60 0.54
N GLU A 546 -24.25 -8.36 1.61
CA GLU A 546 -24.34 -9.80 1.65
C GLU A 546 -25.75 -10.21 2.13
N PRO A 547 -26.73 -10.36 1.24
CA PRO A 547 -28.09 -10.72 1.64
C PRO A 547 -28.20 -12.05 2.39
N GLY A 548 -27.26 -12.99 2.15
CA GLY A 548 -27.31 -14.33 2.69
C GLY A 548 -28.38 -15.20 2.02
N ALA A 549 -28.11 -16.49 1.90
CA ALA A 549 -29.03 -17.48 1.36
C ALA A 549 -29.30 -18.58 2.39
N GLY A 550 -30.52 -19.12 2.39
CA GLY A 550 -30.94 -20.19 3.31
C GLY A 550 -30.82 -19.74 4.77
N ALA A 551 -30.01 -20.43 5.56
CA ALA A 551 -29.79 -20.15 6.99
C ALA A 551 -28.72 -19.03 7.21
N ASN A 552 -28.05 -18.55 6.18
CA ASN A 552 -27.06 -17.47 6.32
C ASN A 552 -27.77 -16.14 6.57
N PRO A 553 -27.45 -15.43 7.67
CA PRO A 553 -28.01 -14.11 7.94
C PRO A 553 -27.45 -13.07 6.96
N GLY A 554 -28.20 -11.97 6.81
CA GLY A 554 -27.70 -10.79 6.10
C GLY A 554 -26.50 -10.16 6.83
N ARG A 555 -25.54 -9.64 6.06
CA ARG A 555 -24.29 -9.01 6.56
C ARG A 555 -23.86 -7.87 5.65
N ILE A 556 -22.93 -7.08 6.17
CA ILE A 556 -22.17 -6.12 5.37
C ILE A 556 -20.72 -6.57 5.37
N GLY A 557 -20.13 -6.69 4.18
CA GLY A 557 -18.74 -7.00 3.99
C GLY A 557 -17.89 -5.74 3.78
N LYS A 558 -16.61 -5.77 4.17
CA LYS A 558 -15.60 -4.74 3.92
C LYS A 558 -14.33 -5.41 3.42
N LEU A 559 -13.87 -5.03 2.24
CA LEU A 559 -12.56 -5.43 1.71
C LEU A 559 -11.58 -4.26 1.90
N VAL A 560 -10.46 -4.51 2.58
CA VAL A 560 -9.30 -3.63 2.64
C VAL A 560 -8.19 -4.26 1.80
N TYR A 561 -7.55 -3.50 0.89
CA TYR A 561 -6.60 -4.00 -0.11
C TYR A 561 -5.41 -3.05 -0.31
#